data_68d08bd493b7e26891ee85865e327588
#
_entry.id   68d08bd493b7e26891ee85865e327588
#
_cell.length_a   1.000
_cell.length_b   1.000
_cell.length_c   1.000
_cell.angle_alpha   90.00
_cell.angle_beta   90.00
_cell.angle_gamma   90.00
#
_symmetry.space_group_name_H-M   'P 1'
#
loop_
_entity.id
_entity.type
_entity.pdbx_description
1 polymer ?
#
loop_
_entity_poly.entity_id
_entity_poly.type
_entity_poly.pdbx_seq_one_letter_code
_entity_poly.pdbx_strand_id
1 'polypeptide(L)'
;MDPVILKIMLGLGIIGHAINMYCDYILSVFPNGKLKMSNMKDLNDSRKMSELMDGVFEKTPMRSAILGAFALFFEAFGYFAITAQVYSGSRVLGLILFAAALLFIVAGTAHHVVCGIAEWVFLKLGRTEEAHKTMLSLYNGAPSTKTCYLGYIAFVIALIAAIATGCAGVSLWMIVFTVLPIFIVLAPFKIIGTLHISAMISMLAWLIFV
;
A
#
# COMPACT_ATOMS: atom_id res chain seq x y z
N MET A 1 6.41 9.00 23.54
CA MET A 1 6.58 7.53 23.43
C MET A 1 8.04 7.21 23.68
N ASP A 2 8.34 6.04 24.26
CA ASP A 2 9.72 5.58 24.42
C ASP A 2 10.42 5.47 23.05
N PRO A 3 11.64 6.03 22.87
CA PRO A 3 12.36 5.98 21.59
C PRO A 3 12.64 4.57 21.07
N VAL A 4 12.84 3.60 21.98
CA VAL A 4 13.06 2.19 21.58
C VAL A 4 11.78 1.60 20.99
N ILE A 5 10.64 1.84 21.63
CA ILE A 5 9.33 1.37 21.13
C ILE A 5 9.04 2.03 19.78
N LEU A 6 9.28 3.33 19.63
CA LEU A 6 9.12 4.07 18.38
C LEU A 6 9.91 3.40 17.24
N LYS A 7 11.19 3.09 17.49
CA LYS A 7 12.07 2.46 16.49
C LYS A 7 11.63 1.04 16.14
N ILE A 8 11.18 0.26 17.11
CA ILE A 8 10.63 -1.09 16.86
C ILE A 8 9.39 -0.98 15.96
N MET A 9 8.46 -0.06 16.27
CA MET A 9 7.25 0.13 15.48
C MET A 9 7.54 0.59 14.04
N LEU A 10 8.50 1.50 13.84
CA LEU A 10 8.95 1.91 12.50
C LEU A 10 9.58 0.73 11.75
N GLY A 11 10.39 -0.09 12.42
CA GLY A 11 10.98 -1.30 11.84
C GLY A 11 9.91 -2.31 11.40
N LEU A 12 8.88 -2.53 12.21
CA LEU A 12 7.73 -3.37 11.83
C LEU A 12 6.99 -2.80 10.61
N GLY A 13 6.80 -1.49 10.55
CA GLY A 13 6.21 -0.82 9.38
C GLY A 13 7.02 -1.05 8.09
N ILE A 14 8.36 -0.96 8.17
CA ILE A 14 9.25 -1.25 7.04
C ILE A 14 9.09 -2.70 6.58
N ILE A 15 9.05 -3.66 7.51
CA ILE A 15 8.83 -5.08 7.20
C ILE A 15 7.46 -5.27 6.53
N GLY A 16 6.41 -4.62 7.04
CA GLY A 16 5.09 -4.65 6.43
C GLY A 16 5.11 -4.22 4.97
N HIS A 17 5.70 -3.06 4.69
CA HIS A 17 5.83 -2.56 3.31
C HIS A 17 6.66 -3.48 2.41
N ALA A 18 7.72 -4.11 2.93
CA ALA A 18 8.50 -5.08 2.16
C ALA A 18 7.68 -6.33 1.78
N ILE A 19 6.87 -6.85 2.72
CA ILE A 19 5.97 -7.96 2.45
C ILE A 19 4.90 -7.55 1.43
N ASN A 20 4.34 -6.36 1.57
CA ASN A 20 3.28 -5.87 0.68
C ASN A 20 3.80 -5.61 -0.74
N MET A 21 5.02 -5.10 -0.88
CA MET A 21 5.70 -4.99 -2.16
C MET A 21 5.84 -6.37 -2.85
N TYR A 22 6.15 -7.42 -2.08
CA TYR A 22 6.17 -8.79 -2.61
C TYR A 22 4.76 -9.26 -3.00
N CYS A 23 3.72 -8.91 -2.24
CA CYS A 23 2.33 -9.20 -2.59
C CYS A 23 1.92 -8.55 -3.91
N ASP A 24 2.24 -7.27 -4.10
CA ASP A 24 2.02 -6.56 -5.37
C ASP A 24 2.76 -7.23 -6.53
N TYR A 25 3.99 -7.68 -6.28
CA TYR A 25 4.78 -8.36 -7.30
C TYR A 25 4.09 -9.64 -7.78
N ILE A 26 3.61 -10.50 -6.88
CA ILE A 26 2.98 -11.77 -7.25
C ILE A 26 1.59 -11.60 -7.86
N LEU A 27 0.90 -10.47 -7.64
CA LEU A 27 -0.36 -10.12 -8.32
C LEU A 27 -0.15 -9.37 -9.64
N SER A 28 1.08 -8.98 -9.97
CA SER A 28 1.34 -8.17 -11.16
C SER A 28 2.33 -8.82 -12.13
N VAL A 29 3.08 -9.84 -11.69
CA VAL A 29 4.08 -10.52 -12.51
C VAL A 29 3.67 -11.96 -12.73
N PHE A 30 3.28 -12.26 -13.94
CA PHE A 30 2.81 -13.57 -14.37
C PHE A 30 3.86 -14.27 -15.25
N PRO A 31 3.76 -15.59 -15.47
CA PRO A 31 4.68 -16.31 -16.34
C PRO A 31 4.79 -15.71 -17.75
N ASN A 32 3.69 -15.22 -18.30
CA ASN A 32 3.59 -14.71 -19.68
C ASN A 32 3.62 -13.18 -19.78
N GLY A 33 3.94 -12.45 -18.70
CA GLY A 33 4.03 -10.99 -18.76
C GLY A 33 3.80 -10.28 -17.43
N LYS A 34 3.56 -8.98 -17.52
CA LYS A 34 3.36 -8.13 -16.34
C LYS A 34 2.17 -7.22 -16.54
N LEU A 35 1.31 -7.16 -15.53
CA LEU A 35 0.28 -6.15 -15.44
C LEU A 35 0.90 -4.87 -14.84
N LYS A 36 0.98 -3.80 -15.63
CA LYS A 36 1.54 -2.50 -15.23
C LYS A 36 0.50 -1.41 -15.39
N MET A 37 0.70 -0.29 -14.70
CA MET A 37 -0.13 0.91 -14.88
C MET A 37 -0.26 1.35 -16.35
N SER A 38 0.80 1.16 -17.16
CA SER A 38 0.79 1.51 -18.58
C SER A 38 -0.11 0.63 -19.46
N ASN A 39 -0.43 -0.57 -19.01
CA ASN A 39 -1.27 -1.53 -19.72
C ASN A 39 -2.49 -1.99 -18.92
N MET A 40 -2.93 -1.19 -17.94
CA MET A 40 -4.14 -1.50 -17.13
C MET A 40 -5.41 -1.68 -17.98
N LYS A 41 -5.46 -1.10 -19.19
CA LYS A 41 -6.54 -1.35 -20.17
C LYS A 41 -6.64 -2.82 -20.56
N ASP A 42 -5.54 -3.58 -20.51
CA ASP A 42 -5.50 -5.00 -20.83
C ASP A 42 -6.25 -5.83 -19.77
N LEU A 43 -6.43 -5.28 -18.57
CA LEU A 43 -7.29 -5.87 -17.53
C LEU A 43 -8.74 -6.05 -18.01
N ASN A 44 -9.22 -5.21 -18.93
CA ASN A 44 -10.59 -5.28 -19.48
C ASN A 44 -10.71 -6.26 -20.67
N ASP A 45 -9.62 -6.87 -21.11
CA ASP A 45 -9.58 -7.82 -22.22
C ASP A 45 -9.43 -9.24 -21.67
N SER A 46 -10.52 -10.00 -21.73
CA SER A 46 -10.59 -11.38 -21.19
C SER A 46 -9.53 -12.30 -21.79
N ARG A 47 -9.26 -12.18 -23.08
CA ARG A 47 -8.27 -13.02 -23.77
C ARG A 47 -6.87 -12.71 -23.30
N LYS A 48 -6.52 -11.42 -23.24
CA LYS A 48 -5.19 -10.98 -22.75
C LYS A 48 -4.96 -11.36 -21.30
N MET A 49 -5.98 -11.22 -20.43
CA MET A 49 -5.87 -11.66 -19.04
C MET A 49 -5.70 -13.17 -18.95
N SER A 50 -6.42 -13.94 -19.75
CA SER A 50 -6.27 -15.40 -19.81
C SER A 50 -4.87 -15.81 -20.26
N GLU A 51 -4.32 -15.15 -21.29
CA GLU A 51 -2.96 -15.37 -21.79
C GLU A 51 -1.90 -14.99 -20.74
N LEU A 52 -2.04 -13.84 -20.07
CA LEU A 52 -1.12 -13.38 -19.02
C LEU A 52 -1.06 -14.34 -17.84
N MET A 53 -2.22 -14.79 -17.37
CA MET A 53 -2.35 -15.64 -16.19
C MET A 53 -2.21 -17.14 -16.50
N ASP A 54 -1.91 -17.52 -17.73
CA ASP A 54 -1.63 -18.91 -18.06
C ASP A 54 -0.37 -19.40 -17.32
N GLY A 55 -0.46 -20.58 -16.71
CA GLY A 55 0.59 -21.14 -15.86
C GLY A 55 0.66 -20.57 -14.43
N VAL A 56 -0.20 -19.60 -14.07
CA VAL A 56 -0.29 -19.13 -12.68
C VAL A 56 -0.92 -20.20 -11.81
N PHE A 57 -0.23 -20.53 -10.71
CA PHE A 57 -0.76 -21.48 -9.74
C PHE A 57 -1.98 -20.89 -9.00
N GLU A 58 -3.10 -21.62 -9.00
CA GLU A 58 -4.41 -21.16 -8.51
C GLU A 58 -4.37 -20.51 -7.10
N LYS A 59 -3.52 -21.03 -6.20
CA LYS A 59 -3.43 -20.52 -4.83
C LYS A 59 -2.59 -19.24 -4.69
N THR A 60 -1.89 -18.81 -5.74
CA THR A 60 -0.98 -17.66 -5.68
C THR A 60 -1.69 -16.37 -5.31
N PRO A 61 -2.82 -15.97 -5.93
CA PRO A 61 -3.52 -14.75 -5.55
C PRO A 61 -4.08 -14.79 -4.13
N MET A 62 -4.56 -15.95 -3.69
CA MET A 62 -5.06 -16.11 -2.31
C MET A 62 -3.93 -15.97 -1.28
N ARG A 63 -2.74 -16.49 -1.57
CA ARG A 63 -1.55 -16.26 -0.72
C ARG A 63 -1.22 -14.78 -0.62
N SER A 64 -1.27 -14.06 -1.73
CA SER A 64 -1.07 -12.60 -1.73
C SER A 64 -2.11 -11.88 -0.89
N ALA A 65 -3.40 -12.24 -1.02
CA ALA A 65 -4.47 -11.65 -0.22
C ALA A 65 -4.22 -11.79 1.28
N ILE A 66 -3.85 -12.99 1.73
CA ILE A 66 -3.58 -13.28 3.15
C ILE A 66 -2.32 -12.55 3.62
N LEU A 67 -1.21 -12.67 2.88
CA LEU A 67 0.05 -12.02 3.24
C LEU A 67 -0.10 -10.50 3.24
N GLY A 68 -0.83 -9.91 2.28
CA GLY A 68 -1.10 -8.48 2.21
C GLY A 68 -1.90 -7.97 3.41
N ALA A 69 -2.87 -8.76 3.90
CA ALA A 69 -3.60 -8.41 5.12
C ALA A 69 -2.66 -8.36 6.34
N PHE A 70 -1.77 -9.35 6.50
CA PHE A 70 -0.75 -9.33 7.56
C PHE A 70 0.28 -8.22 7.35
N ALA A 71 0.67 -7.94 6.11
CA ALA A 71 1.58 -6.85 5.79
C ALA A 71 1.03 -5.50 6.26
N LEU A 72 -0.24 -5.21 5.97
CA LEU A 72 -0.90 -3.98 6.41
C LEU A 72 -1.05 -3.90 7.93
N PHE A 73 -1.22 -5.04 8.62
CA PHE A 73 -1.14 -5.06 10.08
C PHE A 73 0.23 -4.59 10.58
N PHE A 74 1.34 -5.04 9.97
CA PHE A 74 2.67 -4.56 10.33
C PHE A 74 2.91 -3.11 9.91
N GLU A 75 2.43 -2.68 8.74
CA GLU A 75 2.50 -1.28 8.29
C GLU A 75 1.84 -0.33 9.29
N ALA A 76 0.72 -0.74 9.90
CA ALA A 76 0.00 0.07 10.88
C ALA A 76 0.90 0.53 12.04
N PHE A 77 1.85 -0.31 12.50
CA PHE A 77 2.78 0.08 13.57
C PHE A 77 3.63 1.30 13.16
N GLY A 78 4.17 1.32 11.93
CA GLY A 78 4.96 2.45 11.44
C GLY A 78 4.16 3.74 11.38
N TYR A 79 2.94 3.70 10.84
CA TYR A 79 2.06 4.87 10.77
C TYR A 79 1.62 5.35 12.16
N PHE A 80 1.32 4.44 13.08
CA PHE A 80 0.95 4.81 14.45
C PHE A 80 2.15 5.36 15.24
N ALA A 81 3.37 4.91 14.96
CA ALA A 81 4.59 5.46 15.54
C ALA A 81 4.75 6.95 15.17
N ILE A 82 4.66 7.27 13.87
CA ILE A 82 4.72 8.64 13.36
C ILE A 82 3.57 9.48 13.95
N THR A 83 2.36 8.92 13.97
CA THR A 83 1.17 9.58 14.54
C THR A 83 1.34 9.93 16.02
N ALA A 84 1.86 8.99 16.81
CA ALA A 84 2.07 9.21 18.25
C ALA A 84 3.12 10.29 18.53
N GLN A 85 4.14 10.38 17.68
CA GLN A 85 5.13 11.45 17.79
C GLN A 85 4.50 12.82 17.48
N VAL A 86 3.75 12.93 16.38
CA VAL A 86 3.05 14.19 16.04
C VAL A 86 2.03 14.55 17.11
N TYR A 87 1.34 13.57 17.69
CA TYR A 87 0.35 13.79 18.75
C TYR A 87 0.96 14.47 19.98
N SER A 88 2.23 14.20 20.29
CA SER A 88 2.92 14.87 21.42
C SER A 88 3.16 16.37 21.16
N GLY A 89 3.31 16.78 19.90
CA GLY A 89 3.47 18.20 19.52
C GLY A 89 2.15 18.90 19.18
N SER A 90 1.18 18.16 18.63
CA SER A 90 -0.14 18.66 18.28
C SER A 90 -1.18 17.55 18.35
N ARG A 91 -2.07 17.61 19.35
CA ARG A 91 -3.17 16.65 19.50
C ARG A 91 -4.09 16.61 18.28
N VAL A 92 -4.40 17.78 17.70
CA VAL A 92 -5.30 17.88 16.53
C VAL A 92 -4.70 17.19 15.32
N LEU A 93 -3.45 17.51 14.95
CA LEU A 93 -2.78 16.88 13.83
C LEU A 93 -2.53 15.38 14.09
N GLY A 94 -2.21 14.99 15.31
CA GLY A 94 -2.09 13.58 15.69
C GLY A 94 -3.40 12.81 15.51
N LEU A 95 -4.55 13.37 15.91
CA LEU A 95 -5.86 12.73 15.69
C LEU A 95 -6.24 12.64 14.20
N ILE A 96 -5.91 13.67 13.42
CA ILE A 96 -6.12 13.65 11.96
C ILE A 96 -5.25 12.53 11.33
N LEU A 97 -3.98 12.44 11.68
CA LEU A 97 -3.08 11.38 11.22
C LEU A 97 -3.58 9.99 11.63
N PHE A 98 -4.04 9.83 12.86
CA PHE A 98 -4.59 8.58 13.35
C PHE A 98 -5.81 8.13 12.54
N ALA A 99 -6.78 9.03 12.34
CA ALA A 99 -7.97 8.74 11.55
C ALA A 99 -7.63 8.41 10.08
N ALA A 100 -6.68 9.16 9.48
CA ALA A 100 -6.22 8.93 8.13
C ALA A 100 -5.48 7.58 8.00
N ALA A 101 -4.64 7.23 8.97
CA ALA A 101 -3.94 5.93 9.03
C ALA A 101 -4.93 4.77 9.16
N LEU A 102 -5.92 4.87 10.05
CA LEU A 102 -6.97 3.85 10.18
C LEU A 102 -7.74 3.67 8.87
N LEU A 103 -8.16 4.77 8.25
CA LEU A 103 -8.89 4.72 6.98
C LEU A 103 -8.05 4.05 5.88
N PHE A 104 -6.78 4.41 5.77
CA PHE A 104 -5.84 3.81 4.83
C PHE A 104 -5.64 2.31 5.10
N ILE A 105 -5.32 1.91 6.34
CA ILE A 105 -5.00 0.53 6.70
C ILE A 105 -6.22 -0.40 6.52
N VAL A 106 -7.40 0.01 7.02
CA VAL A 106 -8.62 -0.79 6.89
C VAL A 106 -9.03 -0.95 5.43
N ALA A 107 -9.07 0.16 4.69
CA ALA A 107 -9.42 0.12 3.27
C ALA A 107 -8.36 -0.56 2.41
N GLY A 108 -7.07 -0.41 2.73
CA GLY A 108 -5.96 -1.09 2.08
C GLY A 108 -6.01 -2.60 2.28
N THR A 109 -6.32 -3.06 3.50
CA THR A 109 -6.52 -4.49 3.78
C THR A 109 -7.67 -5.05 2.95
N ALA A 110 -8.81 -4.35 2.92
CA ALA A 110 -9.94 -4.76 2.09
C ALA A 110 -9.58 -4.77 0.59
N HIS A 111 -8.79 -3.80 0.12
CA HIS A 111 -8.33 -3.73 -1.26
C HIS A 111 -7.47 -4.95 -1.62
N HIS A 112 -6.44 -5.28 -0.82
CA HIS A 112 -5.59 -6.45 -1.08
C HIS A 112 -6.36 -7.76 -1.09
N VAL A 113 -7.27 -7.94 -0.14
CA VAL A 113 -8.12 -9.13 -0.07
C VAL A 113 -9.01 -9.24 -1.32
N VAL A 114 -9.65 -8.14 -1.73
CA VAL A 114 -10.52 -8.12 -2.92
C VAL A 114 -9.71 -8.41 -4.18
N CYS A 115 -8.53 -7.83 -4.35
CA CYS A 115 -7.67 -8.08 -5.50
C CYS A 115 -7.28 -9.56 -5.60
N GLY A 116 -6.78 -10.14 -4.51
CA GLY A 116 -6.39 -11.54 -4.52
C GLY A 116 -7.57 -12.51 -4.71
N ILE A 117 -8.73 -12.22 -4.11
CA ILE A 117 -9.95 -13.03 -4.33
C ILE A 117 -10.42 -12.92 -5.79
N ALA A 118 -10.42 -11.72 -6.36
CA ALA A 118 -10.86 -11.50 -7.74
C ALA A 118 -10.02 -12.32 -8.74
N GLU A 119 -8.69 -12.27 -8.61
CA GLU A 119 -7.81 -13.07 -9.45
C GLU A 119 -7.94 -14.58 -9.18
N TRP A 120 -8.09 -14.97 -7.91
CA TRP A 120 -8.32 -16.37 -7.56
C TRP A 120 -9.62 -16.90 -8.17
N VAL A 121 -10.73 -16.14 -8.13
CA VAL A 121 -12.00 -16.49 -8.76
C VAL A 121 -11.83 -16.68 -10.26
N PHE A 122 -11.08 -15.79 -10.93
CA PHE A 122 -10.80 -15.88 -12.35
C PHE A 122 -10.07 -17.19 -12.70
N LEU A 123 -9.03 -17.55 -11.94
CA LEU A 123 -8.30 -18.81 -12.13
C LEU A 123 -9.17 -20.03 -11.80
N LYS A 124 -9.90 -19.99 -10.69
CA LYS A 124 -10.74 -21.09 -10.19
C LYS A 124 -11.86 -21.46 -11.15
N LEU A 125 -12.44 -20.48 -11.84
CA LEU A 125 -13.50 -20.66 -12.82
C LEU A 125 -12.96 -20.89 -14.25
N GLY A 126 -11.68 -21.25 -14.39
CA GLY A 126 -11.07 -21.67 -15.64
C GLY A 126 -10.78 -20.55 -16.64
N ARG A 127 -10.64 -19.31 -16.15
CA ARG A 127 -10.27 -18.13 -16.97
C ARG A 127 -11.24 -17.85 -18.12
N THR A 128 -12.50 -18.21 -17.92
CA THR A 128 -13.57 -17.98 -18.89
C THR A 128 -13.96 -16.50 -18.96
N GLU A 129 -14.70 -16.11 -19.99
CA GLU A 129 -15.23 -14.74 -20.12
C GLU A 129 -16.14 -14.37 -18.95
N GLU A 130 -16.97 -15.31 -18.47
CA GLU A 130 -17.83 -15.08 -17.29
C GLU A 130 -17.02 -14.93 -16.01
N ALA A 131 -15.95 -15.71 -15.84
CA ALA A 131 -15.02 -15.55 -14.74
C ALA A 131 -14.33 -14.18 -14.76
N HIS A 132 -13.98 -13.70 -15.96
CA HIS A 132 -13.40 -12.37 -16.17
C HIS A 132 -14.38 -11.25 -15.80
N LYS A 133 -15.64 -11.33 -16.23
CA LYS A 133 -16.69 -10.38 -15.84
C LYS A 133 -16.88 -10.35 -14.32
N THR A 134 -16.83 -11.51 -13.68
CA THR A 134 -16.93 -11.63 -12.21
C THR A 134 -15.74 -10.95 -11.53
N MET A 135 -14.52 -11.19 -12.00
CA MET A 135 -13.30 -10.54 -11.51
C MET A 135 -13.40 -9.01 -11.61
N LEU A 136 -13.80 -8.50 -12.79
CA LEU A 136 -13.97 -7.05 -13.00
C LEU A 136 -15.07 -6.46 -12.12
N SER A 137 -16.16 -7.21 -11.88
CA SER A 137 -17.23 -6.78 -10.98
C SER A 137 -16.74 -6.63 -9.55
N LEU A 138 -15.88 -7.53 -9.06
CA LEU A 138 -15.25 -7.43 -7.75
C LEU A 138 -14.32 -6.20 -7.65
N TYR A 139 -13.48 -5.98 -8.66
CA TYR A 139 -12.60 -4.80 -8.69
C TYR A 139 -13.37 -3.48 -8.71
N ASN A 140 -14.38 -3.37 -9.57
CA ASN A 140 -15.12 -2.13 -9.76
C ASN A 140 -16.16 -1.88 -8.65
N GLY A 141 -16.69 -2.95 -8.05
CA GLY A 141 -17.70 -2.88 -6.99
C GLY A 141 -17.13 -2.54 -5.62
N ALA A 142 -15.81 -2.69 -5.42
CA ALA A 142 -15.19 -2.43 -4.13
C ALA A 142 -14.73 -0.95 -4.01
N PRO A 143 -15.30 -0.16 -3.10
CA PRO A 143 -14.86 1.22 -2.86
C PRO A 143 -13.50 1.30 -2.16
N SER A 144 -12.96 0.18 -1.71
CA SER A 144 -11.76 0.07 -0.89
C SER A 144 -10.54 0.76 -1.50
N THR A 145 -10.32 0.64 -2.82
CA THR A 145 -9.20 1.30 -3.52
C THR A 145 -9.23 2.82 -3.37
N LYS A 146 -10.39 3.44 -3.67
CA LYS A 146 -10.55 4.90 -3.58
C LYS A 146 -10.44 5.38 -2.14
N THR A 147 -11.03 4.64 -1.21
CA THR A 147 -11.00 4.94 0.23
C THR A 147 -9.58 4.82 0.79
N CYS A 148 -8.83 3.80 0.37
CA CYS A 148 -7.43 3.63 0.73
C CYS A 148 -6.58 4.84 0.29
N TYR A 149 -6.68 5.23 -0.98
CA TYR A 149 -5.95 6.40 -1.49
C TYR A 149 -6.35 7.69 -0.78
N LEU A 150 -7.64 7.89 -0.48
CA LEU A 150 -8.10 9.06 0.27
C LEU A 150 -7.44 9.12 1.65
N GLY A 151 -7.46 8.03 2.41
CA GLY A 151 -6.80 7.94 3.71
C GLY A 151 -5.30 8.19 3.61
N TYR A 152 -4.65 7.61 2.61
CA TYR A 152 -3.21 7.77 2.41
C TYR A 152 -2.82 9.21 2.06
N ILE A 153 -3.53 9.86 1.14
CA ILE A 153 -3.30 11.25 0.77
C ILE A 153 -3.53 12.18 1.97
N ALA A 154 -4.61 11.95 2.72
CA ALA A 154 -4.90 12.72 3.93
C ALA A 154 -3.77 12.58 4.97
N PHE A 155 -3.24 11.36 5.18
CA PHE A 155 -2.11 11.12 6.06
C PHE A 155 -0.87 11.90 5.62
N VAL A 156 -0.50 11.83 4.34
CA VAL A 156 0.69 12.50 3.80
C VAL A 156 0.57 14.03 3.93
N ILE A 157 -0.59 14.61 3.59
CA ILE A 157 -0.83 16.05 3.72
C ILE A 157 -0.73 16.50 5.18
N ALA A 158 -1.38 15.77 6.10
CA ALA A 158 -1.33 16.08 7.52
C ALA A 158 0.09 15.94 8.09
N LEU A 159 0.88 14.95 7.63
CA LEU A 159 2.26 14.77 8.04
C LEU A 159 3.14 15.92 7.56
N ILE A 160 3.01 16.33 6.30
CA ILE A 160 3.73 17.49 5.76
C ILE A 160 3.39 18.76 6.57
N ALA A 161 2.11 18.98 6.88
CA ALA A 161 1.68 20.09 7.71
C ALA A 161 2.30 20.02 9.13
N ALA A 162 2.35 18.83 9.73
CA ALA A 162 2.96 18.64 11.05
C ALA A 162 4.47 18.94 11.05
N ILE A 163 5.18 18.56 9.99
CA ILE A 163 6.61 18.88 9.85
C ILE A 163 6.78 20.39 9.62
N ALA A 164 6.01 20.98 8.70
CA ALA A 164 6.10 22.39 8.35
C ALA A 164 5.79 23.33 9.53
N THR A 165 4.91 22.92 10.44
CA THR A 165 4.57 23.66 11.66
C THR A 165 5.46 23.34 12.86
N GLY A 166 6.45 22.43 12.69
CA GLY A 166 7.34 21.99 13.78
C GLY A 166 6.69 21.00 14.77
N CYS A 167 5.39 20.69 14.59
CA CYS A 167 4.66 19.79 15.50
C CYS A 167 5.16 18.34 15.47
N ALA A 168 5.84 17.93 14.40
CA ALA A 168 6.41 16.60 14.27
C ALA A 168 7.71 16.40 15.06
N GLY A 169 8.32 17.50 15.59
CA GLY A 169 9.57 17.44 16.33
C GLY A 169 10.79 17.03 15.51
N VAL A 170 10.70 17.14 14.18
CA VAL A 170 11.79 16.87 13.24
C VAL A 170 12.10 18.09 12.38
N SER A 171 13.28 18.11 11.77
CA SER A 171 13.71 19.22 10.92
C SER A 171 12.86 19.37 9.66
N LEU A 172 12.67 20.59 9.17
CA LEU A 172 11.85 20.91 8.00
C LEU A 172 12.24 20.13 6.73
N TRP A 173 13.53 19.85 6.55
CA TRP A 173 14.02 19.08 5.41
C TRP A 173 13.46 17.65 5.36
N MET A 174 12.94 17.11 6.47
CA MET A 174 12.27 15.80 6.48
C MET A 174 11.06 15.72 5.56
N ILE A 175 10.53 16.86 5.10
CA ILE A 175 9.45 16.88 4.08
C ILE A 175 9.89 16.13 2.82
N VAL A 176 11.15 16.26 2.39
CA VAL A 176 11.63 15.58 1.17
C VAL A 176 11.69 14.05 1.33
N PHE A 177 11.74 13.57 2.59
CA PHE A 177 11.68 12.15 2.92
C PHE A 177 10.28 11.66 3.29
N THR A 178 9.25 12.49 3.11
CA THR A 178 7.89 11.96 3.16
C THR A 178 7.59 11.16 1.89
N VAL A 179 6.59 10.30 1.96
CA VAL A 179 6.30 9.34 0.88
C VAL A 179 6.04 10.03 -0.47
N LEU A 180 5.36 11.18 -0.48
CA LEU A 180 4.97 11.83 -1.73
C LEU A 180 6.15 12.32 -2.58
N PRO A 181 7.13 13.08 -2.07
CA PRO A 181 8.31 13.46 -2.84
C PRO A 181 9.10 12.26 -3.37
N ILE A 182 9.31 11.24 -2.53
CA ILE A 182 10.02 10.02 -2.94
C ILE A 182 9.26 9.31 -4.05
N PHE A 183 7.94 9.18 -3.90
CA PHE A 183 7.08 8.57 -4.91
C PHE A 183 7.15 9.32 -6.26
N ILE A 184 7.12 10.66 -6.24
CA ILE A 184 7.23 11.47 -7.46
C ILE A 184 8.57 11.20 -8.17
N VAL A 185 9.67 11.06 -7.43
CA VAL A 185 10.99 10.75 -8.00
C VAL A 185 11.04 9.32 -8.57
N LEU A 186 10.41 8.36 -7.91
CA LEU A 186 10.46 6.94 -8.32
C LEU A 186 9.41 6.56 -9.37
N ALA A 187 8.29 7.24 -9.44
CA ALA A 187 7.18 6.90 -10.33
C ALA A 187 7.55 6.79 -11.83
N PRO A 188 8.45 7.64 -12.39
CA PRO A 188 8.88 7.51 -13.79
C PRO A 188 9.54 6.17 -14.13
N PHE A 189 10.14 5.50 -13.15
CA PHE A 189 10.81 4.19 -13.35
C PHE A 189 9.83 3.02 -13.45
N LYS A 190 8.54 3.24 -13.15
CA LYS A 190 7.46 2.24 -13.27
C LYS A 190 7.76 0.93 -12.54
N ILE A 191 8.40 1.02 -11.38
CA ILE A 191 8.72 -0.13 -10.53
C ILE A 191 7.43 -0.60 -9.85
N ILE A 192 7.16 -1.91 -9.87
CA ILE A 192 6.04 -2.51 -9.11
C ILE A 192 6.31 -2.29 -7.62
N GLY A 193 5.29 -1.88 -6.87
CA GLY A 193 5.46 -1.58 -5.45
C GLY A 193 6.16 -0.23 -5.16
N THR A 194 6.25 0.70 -6.12
CA THR A 194 6.88 2.03 -5.92
C THR A 194 6.35 2.74 -4.68
N LEU A 195 5.06 2.60 -4.36
CA LEU A 195 4.46 3.21 -3.18
C LEU A 195 5.07 2.63 -1.90
N HIS A 196 5.22 1.31 -1.84
CA HIS A 196 5.82 0.62 -0.70
C HIS A 196 7.30 0.95 -0.54
N ILE A 197 8.06 1.03 -1.64
CA ILE A 197 9.47 1.49 -1.62
C ILE A 197 9.54 2.91 -1.05
N SER A 198 8.68 3.82 -1.49
CA SER A 198 8.65 5.20 -1.00
C SER A 198 8.33 5.27 0.49
N ALA A 199 7.40 4.44 0.96
CA ALA A 199 7.05 4.37 2.38
C ALA A 199 8.18 3.76 3.23
N MET A 200 8.87 2.72 2.74
CA MET A 200 10.04 2.15 3.42
C MET A 200 11.15 3.18 3.58
N ILE A 201 11.48 3.92 2.51
CA ILE A 201 12.49 4.99 2.56
C ILE A 201 12.07 6.08 3.55
N SER A 202 10.80 6.49 3.52
CA SER A 202 10.25 7.45 4.47
C SER A 202 10.39 6.98 5.91
N MET A 203 9.95 5.76 6.23
CA MET A 203 10.04 5.20 7.57
C MET A 203 11.49 4.98 8.02
N LEU A 204 12.40 4.63 7.10
CA LEU A 204 13.82 4.52 7.38
C LEU A 204 14.43 5.89 7.76
N ALA A 205 14.05 6.96 7.05
CA ALA A 205 14.45 8.31 7.42
C ALA A 205 13.96 8.67 8.84
N TRP A 206 12.69 8.37 9.16
CA TRP A 206 12.18 8.54 10.52
C TRP A 206 12.98 7.72 11.54
N LEU A 207 13.31 6.47 11.26
CA LEU A 207 14.09 5.60 12.15
C LEU A 207 15.49 6.17 12.47
N ILE A 208 16.11 6.85 11.50
CA ILE A 208 17.45 7.42 11.64
C ILE A 208 17.43 8.76 12.38
N PHE A 209 16.42 9.61 12.13
CA PHE A 209 16.41 11.01 12.60
C PHE A 209 15.49 11.24 13.81
N VAL A 210 14.87 10.21 14.32
CA VAL A 210 14.10 10.19 15.57
C VAL A 210 14.73 9.21 16.56
#